data_dbabbeb3e68ab5c9a392967dbe5e147b
#
_entry.id   dbabbeb3e68ab5c9a392967dbe5e147b
#
_cell.length_a   1.000
_cell.length_b   1.000
_cell.length_c   1.000
_cell.angle_alpha   90.00
_cell.angle_beta   90.00
_cell.angle_gamma   90.00
#
_symmetry.space_group_name_H-M   'P 1'
#
loop_
_entity.id
_entity.type
_entity.pdbx_description
1 polymer ?
#
loop_
_entity_poly.entity_id
_entity_poly.type
_entity_poly.pdbx_seq_one_letter_code
_entity_poly.pdbx_strand_id
1 'polypeptide(L)'
;MSLRKRIVGCLVLALVLFATIPLASARPFRMGNLPDKGSKFGCGSCHANPAGGGQRNAFGQDYEKIGLKAGDKYTQELGVVDSDKDEFNNDQEFAGGSNPGDPKSKPSK
;
A
#
# COMPACT_ATOMS: atom_id res chain seq x y z
N MET A 1 19.62 -8.95 -45.90
CA MET A 1 18.42 -9.03 -45.07
C MET A 1 17.45 -7.94 -45.49
N SER A 2 16.21 -8.25 -45.75
CA SER A 2 15.24 -7.26 -46.20
C SER A 2 14.88 -6.29 -45.06
N LEU A 3 14.54 -5.07 -45.42
CA LEU A 3 14.11 -4.02 -44.49
C LEU A 3 12.92 -4.50 -43.60
N ARG A 4 12.02 -5.30 -44.17
CA ARG A 4 10.86 -5.87 -43.45
C ARG A 4 11.28 -6.71 -42.25
N LYS A 5 12.31 -7.55 -42.38
CA LYS A 5 12.81 -8.39 -41.28
C LYS A 5 13.41 -7.58 -40.14
N ARG A 6 14.07 -6.48 -40.47
CA ARG A 6 14.65 -5.57 -39.48
C ARG A 6 13.59 -4.82 -38.70
N ILE A 7 12.51 -4.38 -39.36
CA ILE A 7 11.39 -3.69 -38.73
C ILE A 7 10.66 -4.62 -37.79
N VAL A 8 10.38 -5.85 -38.21
CA VAL A 8 9.70 -6.85 -37.34
C VAL A 8 10.53 -7.17 -36.10
N GLY A 9 11.85 -7.31 -36.25
CA GLY A 9 12.76 -7.54 -35.12
C GLY A 9 12.72 -6.40 -34.10
N CYS A 10 12.73 -5.15 -34.55
CA CYS A 10 12.64 -3.98 -33.66
C CYS A 10 11.30 -3.91 -32.94
N LEU A 11 10.20 -4.21 -33.61
CA LEU A 11 8.87 -4.22 -32.99
C LEU A 11 8.72 -5.30 -31.92
N VAL A 12 9.25 -6.49 -32.15
CA VAL A 12 9.24 -7.59 -31.17
C VAL A 12 10.08 -7.22 -29.94
N LEU A 13 11.23 -6.63 -30.15
CA LEU A 13 12.11 -6.17 -29.06
C LEU A 13 11.43 -5.08 -28.21
N ALA A 14 10.76 -4.13 -28.81
CA ALA A 14 10.03 -3.08 -28.11
C ALA A 14 8.88 -3.65 -27.26
N LEU A 15 8.16 -4.64 -27.76
CA LEU A 15 7.10 -5.34 -27.02
C LEU A 15 7.65 -6.10 -25.80
N VAL A 16 8.77 -6.79 -25.94
CA VAL A 16 9.42 -7.51 -24.84
C VAL A 16 9.91 -6.54 -23.77
N LEU A 17 10.51 -5.41 -24.14
CA LEU A 17 10.92 -4.38 -23.19
C LEU A 17 9.73 -3.79 -22.43
N PHE A 18 8.59 -3.59 -23.06
CA PHE A 18 7.38 -3.10 -22.41
C PHE A 18 6.81 -4.12 -21.40
N ALA A 19 6.87 -5.42 -21.73
CA ALA A 19 6.40 -6.49 -20.85
C ALA A 19 7.31 -6.71 -19.65
N THR A 20 8.59 -6.32 -19.72
CA THR A 20 9.58 -6.48 -18.65
C THR A 20 9.72 -5.27 -17.75
N ILE A 21 9.06 -4.14 -18.05
CA ILE A 21 9.01 -3.02 -17.11
C ILE A 21 8.25 -3.50 -15.88
N PRO A 22 8.91 -3.67 -14.73
CA PRO A 22 8.18 -4.02 -13.53
C PRO A 22 7.18 -2.90 -13.27
N LEU A 23 5.95 -3.26 -13.04
CA LEU A 23 4.99 -2.38 -12.41
C LEU A 23 5.53 -2.09 -11.01
N ALA A 24 6.58 -1.27 -10.95
CA ALA A 24 7.15 -0.78 -9.71
C ALA A 24 6.12 0.11 -9.09
N SER A 25 5.26 -0.45 -8.32
CA SER A 25 4.24 0.38 -7.83
C SER A 25 3.63 -0.15 -6.59
N ALA A 26 3.02 0.75 -5.97
CA ALA A 26 2.03 0.51 -4.97
C ALA A 26 1.37 -0.83 -5.23
N ARG A 27 1.26 -1.62 -4.22
CA ARG A 27 0.54 -2.89 -4.30
C ARG A 27 -0.90 -2.63 -3.87
N PRO A 28 -1.76 -2.18 -4.79
CA PRO A 28 -3.13 -1.78 -4.43
C PRO A 28 -3.95 -2.92 -3.83
N PHE A 29 -3.58 -4.17 -4.10
CA PHE A 29 -4.25 -5.30 -3.49
C PHE A 29 -4.12 -5.35 -1.96
N ARG A 30 -3.08 -4.74 -1.39
CA ARG A 30 -2.93 -4.68 0.07
C ARG A 30 -3.99 -3.83 0.75
N MET A 31 -4.50 -2.83 0.06
CA MET A 31 -5.63 -2.05 0.58
C MET A 31 -6.85 -2.93 0.84
N GLY A 32 -7.05 -3.95 0.03
CA GLY A 32 -8.12 -4.94 0.23
C GLY A 32 -8.01 -5.75 1.53
N ASN A 33 -6.81 -5.80 2.13
CA ASN A 33 -6.57 -6.48 3.40
C ASN A 33 -6.92 -5.61 4.61
N LEU A 34 -7.11 -4.31 4.43
CA LEU A 34 -7.45 -3.39 5.51
C LEU A 34 -8.93 -3.51 5.89
N PRO A 35 -9.30 -3.20 7.15
CA PRO A 35 -10.70 -3.26 7.58
C PRO A 35 -11.67 -2.43 6.75
N ASP A 36 -11.21 -1.27 6.25
CA ASP A 36 -12.01 -0.36 5.42
C ASP A 36 -11.80 -0.58 3.91
N LYS A 37 -11.00 -1.56 3.52
CA LYS A 37 -10.62 -1.84 2.12
C LYS A 37 -9.94 -0.65 1.43
N GLY A 38 -9.33 0.24 2.20
CA GLY A 38 -8.70 1.44 1.66
C GLY A 38 -9.66 2.53 1.24
N SER A 39 -10.94 2.43 1.61
CA SER A 39 -11.98 3.36 1.15
C SER A 39 -11.81 4.79 1.67
N LYS A 40 -11.24 4.95 2.86
CA LYS A 40 -11.11 6.28 3.50
C LYS A 40 -9.85 7.02 3.03
N PHE A 41 -8.69 6.39 3.14
CA PHE A 41 -7.41 7.06 2.92
C PHE A 41 -6.59 6.46 1.79
N GLY A 42 -7.03 5.35 1.20
CA GLY A 42 -6.32 4.71 0.10
C GLY A 42 -4.86 4.41 0.46
N CYS A 43 -3.94 4.85 -0.38
CA CYS A 43 -2.50 4.70 -0.16
C CYS A 43 -2.01 5.46 1.09
N GLY A 44 -2.70 6.51 1.49
CA GLY A 44 -2.40 7.31 2.68
C GLY A 44 -2.62 6.56 4.00
N SER A 45 -3.28 5.40 3.98
CA SER A 45 -3.36 4.54 5.17
C SER A 45 -1.99 4.05 5.61
N CYS A 46 -1.09 3.78 4.66
CA CYS A 46 0.25 3.22 4.91
C CYS A 46 1.39 4.16 4.57
N HIS A 47 1.16 5.15 3.72
CA HIS A 47 2.20 6.07 3.24
C HIS A 47 1.97 7.48 3.72
N ALA A 48 3.07 8.21 4.00
CA ALA A 48 3.02 9.62 4.34
C ALA A 48 2.43 10.45 3.19
N ASN A 49 2.71 10.05 1.95
CA ASN A 49 2.12 10.65 0.76
C ASN A 49 0.78 9.97 0.46
N PRO A 50 -0.35 10.72 0.43
CA PRO A 50 -1.66 10.14 0.12
C PRO A 50 -1.76 9.46 -1.25
N ALA A 51 -0.89 9.83 -2.19
CA ALA A 51 -0.82 9.20 -3.51
C ALA A 51 -0.07 7.87 -3.49
N GLY A 52 0.56 7.53 -2.37
CA GLY A 52 1.35 6.31 -2.21
C GLY A 52 2.80 6.50 -2.62
N GLY A 53 3.57 5.43 -2.44
CA GLY A 53 5.00 5.44 -2.71
C GLY A 53 5.81 6.18 -1.65
N GLY A 54 7.12 6.01 -1.69
CA GLY A 54 8.03 6.67 -0.78
C GLY A 54 7.90 6.17 0.66
N GLN A 55 8.08 7.07 1.60
CA GLN A 55 8.11 6.77 3.03
C GLN A 55 6.77 6.26 3.54
N ARG A 56 6.81 5.19 4.33
CA ARG A 56 5.63 4.69 5.05
C ARG A 56 5.37 5.51 6.30
N ASN A 57 4.10 5.68 6.62
CA ASN A 57 3.71 6.26 7.90
C ASN A 57 3.84 5.22 9.03
N ALA A 58 3.50 5.60 10.25
CA ALA A 58 3.66 4.72 11.41
C ALA A 58 2.86 3.40 11.26
N PHE A 59 1.63 3.45 10.75
CA PHE A 59 0.84 2.26 10.50
C PHE A 59 1.47 1.37 9.41
N GLY A 60 1.93 1.97 8.31
CA GLY A 60 2.59 1.23 7.24
C GLY A 60 3.85 0.50 7.73
N GLN A 61 4.60 1.10 8.63
CA GLN A 61 5.77 0.46 9.25
C GLN A 61 5.35 -0.74 10.11
N ASP A 62 4.31 -0.62 10.91
CA ASP A 62 3.80 -1.72 11.74
C ASP A 62 3.15 -2.82 10.89
N TYR A 63 2.46 -2.44 9.81
CA TYR A 63 1.95 -3.42 8.85
C TYR A 63 3.10 -4.28 8.27
N GLU A 64 4.23 -3.66 7.95
CA GLU A 64 5.40 -4.39 7.48
C GLU A 64 5.93 -5.37 8.54
N LYS A 65 6.03 -4.91 9.78
CA LYS A 65 6.58 -5.73 10.87
C LYS A 65 5.67 -6.87 11.30
N ILE A 66 4.37 -6.66 11.28
CA ILE A 66 3.37 -7.58 11.83
C ILE A 66 2.56 -8.24 10.72
N GLY A 67 1.95 -7.44 9.85
CA GLY A 67 1.04 -7.92 8.81
C GLY A 67 1.72 -8.72 7.72
N LEU A 68 2.87 -8.25 7.23
CA LEU A 68 3.63 -8.97 6.21
C LEU A 68 4.15 -10.30 6.72
N LYS A 69 4.64 -10.35 7.95
CA LYS A 69 5.12 -11.59 8.57
C LYS A 69 4.01 -12.61 8.77
N ALA A 70 2.77 -12.14 8.91
CA ALA A 70 1.60 -13.01 9.09
C ALA A 70 1.00 -13.47 7.74
N GLY A 71 1.70 -13.26 6.63
CA GLY A 71 1.22 -13.62 5.30
C GLY A 71 0.50 -12.49 4.58
N ASP A 72 0.89 -11.24 4.82
CA ASP A 72 0.31 -10.04 4.22
C ASP A 72 -1.17 -9.87 4.59
N LYS A 73 -1.42 -9.76 5.89
CA LYS A 73 -2.77 -9.69 6.47
C LYS A 73 -2.87 -8.61 7.54
N TYR A 74 -4.07 -8.08 7.69
CA TYR A 74 -4.43 -7.31 8.87
C TYR A 74 -4.84 -8.30 9.98
N THR A 75 -4.00 -8.41 11.00
CA THR A 75 -4.19 -9.36 12.10
C THR A 75 -4.74 -8.69 13.34
N GLN A 76 -5.23 -9.49 14.28
CA GLN A 76 -5.63 -8.99 15.60
C GLN A 76 -4.46 -8.33 16.31
N GLU A 77 -3.25 -8.88 16.19
CA GLU A 77 -2.04 -8.30 16.77
C GLU A 77 -1.80 -6.89 16.24
N LEU A 78 -1.94 -6.68 14.93
CA LEU A 78 -1.80 -5.35 14.33
C LEU A 78 -2.93 -4.41 14.75
N GLY A 79 -4.15 -4.93 14.90
CA GLY A 79 -5.32 -4.14 15.27
C GLY A 79 -5.25 -3.51 16.65
N VAL A 80 -4.62 -4.18 17.60
CA VAL A 80 -4.52 -3.68 18.99
C VAL A 80 -3.33 -2.74 19.21
N VAL A 81 -2.48 -2.55 18.20
CA VAL A 81 -1.33 -1.63 18.27
C VAL A 81 -1.81 -0.19 18.04
N ASP A 82 -1.27 0.73 18.83
CA ASP A 82 -1.37 2.17 18.59
C ASP A 82 -0.15 2.61 17.76
N SER A 83 -0.28 2.53 16.43
CA SER A 83 0.86 2.76 15.53
C SER A 83 1.37 4.19 15.57
N ASP A 84 0.48 5.17 15.58
CA ASP A 84 0.83 6.59 15.51
C ASP A 84 0.93 7.26 16.89
N LYS A 85 0.74 6.50 17.96
CA LYS A 85 0.89 6.98 19.33
C LYS A 85 -0.07 8.11 19.72
N ASP A 86 -1.32 8.03 19.25
CA ASP A 86 -2.35 9.01 19.54
C ASP A 86 -3.39 8.56 20.59
N GLU A 87 -3.14 7.42 21.26
CA GLU A 87 -3.97 6.79 22.29
C GLU A 87 -5.13 5.96 21.75
N PHE A 88 -5.26 5.85 20.43
CA PHE A 88 -6.24 4.98 19.78
C PHE A 88 -5.51 3.87 19.01
N ASN A 89 -5.93 2.62 19.20
CA ASN A 89 -5.34 1.53 18.44
C ASN A 89 -5.87 1.51 17.00
N ASN A 90 -5.23 0.68 16.17
CA ASN A 90 -5.57 0.64 14.75
C ASN A 90 -7.03 0.23 14.50
N ASP A 91 -7.54 -0.73 15.28
CA ASP A 91 -8.95 -1.15 15.16
C ASP A 91 -9.91 0.00 15.45
N GLN A 92 -9.63 0.77 16.50
CA GLN A 92 -10.46 1.93 16.87
C GLN A 92 -10.44 3.00 15.77
N GLU A 93 -9.28 3.20 15.17
CA GLU A 93 -9.12 4.19 14.10
C GLU A 93 -9.86 3.79 12.83
N PHE A 94 -9.73 2.54 12.40
CA PHE A 94 -10.49 2.06 11.26
C PHE A 94 -12.00 2.11 11.49
N ALA A 95 -12.45 1.70 12.67
CA ALA A 95 -13.87 1.76 13.03
C ALA A 95 -14.40 3.19 13.09
N GLY A 96 -13.59 4.13 13.57
CA GLY A 96 -13.95 5.54 13.71
C GLY A 96 -13.71 6.39 12.46
N GLY A 97 -13.15 5.79 11.39
CA GLY A 97 -12.90 6.50 10.13
C GLY A 97 -11.72 7.46 10.15
N SER A 98 -10.76 7.25 11.06
CA SER A 98 -9.53 8.03 11.13
C SER A 98 -8.34 7.26 10.54
N ASN A 99 -7.24 7.98 10.29
CA ASN A 99 -6.04 7.40 9.70
C ASN A 99 -5.12 6.83 10.79
N PRO A 100 -4.88 5.51 10.82
CA PRO A 100 -4.07 4.89 11.88
C PRO A 100 -2.58 5.27 11.82
N GLY A 101 -2.14 5.90 10.75
CA GLY A 101 -0.75 6.34 10.57
C GLY A 101 -0.53 7.83 10.78
N ASP A 102 -1.58 8.60 11.08
CA ASP A 102 -1.50 10.05 11.28
C ASP A 102 -2.00 10.42 12.69
N PRO A 103 -1.11 10.84 13.60
CA PRO A 103 -1.51 11.13 14.98
C PRO A 103 -2.45 12.34 15.12
N LYS A 104 -2.60 13.13 14.08
CA LYS A 104 -3.55 14.25 14.04
C LYS A 104 -4.96 13.81 13.64
N SER A 105 -5.08 12.62 13.02
CA SER A 105 -6.35 12.04 12.60
C SER A 105 -6.83 11.09 13.69
N LYS A 106 -7.81 11.51 14.48
CA LYS A 106 -8.33 10.71 15.59
C LYS A 106 -9.75 10.26 15.31
N PRO A 107 -10.16 9.10 15.87
CA PRO A 107 -11.52 8.62 15.66
C PRO A 107 -12.55 9.62 16.18
N SER A 108 -13.64 9.74 15.47
CA SER A 108 -14.80 10.49 15.99
C SER A 108 -15.41 9.74 17.16
N LYS A 109 -15.73 10.49 18.19
CA LYS A 109 -16.41 9.93 19.37
C LYS A 109 -17.87 9.63 19.09
#